data_a34dae7abed295ee7c392d00b605890a
#
_entry.id   a34dae7abed295ee7c392d00b605890a
#
_cell.length_a   1.000
_cell.length_b   1.000
_cell.length_c   1.000
_cell.angle_alpha   90.00
_cell.angle_beta   90.00
_cell.angle_gamma   90.00
#
_symmetry.space_group_name_H-M   'P 1'
#
loop_
_entity.id
_entity.type
_entity.pdbx_description
1 polymer ?
#
loop_
_entity_poly.entity_id
_entity_poly.type
_entity_poly.pdbx_seq_one_letter_code
_entity_poly.pdbx_strand_id
1 'polypeptide(L)'
;PAASSATPKAAFDWKPVALLLAVMVLAVPAIGSSSSWLTLTFAGLAMGLIIFVIASGLTLIFGLMDVLNFGHGVFIALGAFVATSVMGYAAGAGWGGLGSVFAAMLVAMLVAGAVGWAFERVIVRPVYGLHLKQILITMGGMIVGEELIKVIWGPQQIALPLPDTLRGSFVIGDAS
;
A
#
# COMPACT_ATOMS: atom_id res chain seq x y z
N PRO A 1 9.46 33.77 -36.22
CA PRO A 1 10.24 33.53 -35.02
C PRO A 1 9.35 32.91 -33.96
N ALA A 2 9.48 31.59 -33.75
CA ALA A 2 8.74 30.86 -32.75
C ALA A 2 9.30 31.24 -31.37
N ALA A 3 8.46 31.84 -30.52
CA ALA A 3 8.82 32.11 -29.15
C ALA A 3 8.95 30.77 -28.39
N SER A 4 10.17 30.49 -27.95
CA SER A 4 10.50 29.39 -27.07
C SER A 4 9.77 29.62 -25.74
N SER A 5 8.67 28.90 -25.50
CA SER A 5 8.02 28.83 -24.20
C SER A 5 8.86 27.96 -23.27
N ALA A 6 9.86 28.57 -22.64
CA ALA A 6 10.58 27.94 -21.54
C ALA A 6 9.57 27.69 -20.41
N THR A 7 9.23 26.44 -20.18
CA THR A 7 8.47 26.02 -19.00
C THR A 7 9.22 26.49 -17.75
N PRO A 8 8.60 27.28 -16.87
CA PRO A 8 9.27 27.70 -15.65
C PRO A 8 9.64 26.46 -14.85
N LYS A 9 10.92 26.33 -14.47
CA LYS A 9 11.37 25.30 -13.54
C LYS A 9 10.55 25.49 -12.26
N ALA A 10 9.71 24.50 -11.93
CA ALA A 10 8.94 24.49 -10.70
C ALA A 10 9.93 24.61 -9.54
N ALA A 11 9.92 25.75 -8.86
CA ALA A 11 10.71 25.94 -7.63
C ALA A 11 10.17 24.96 -6.59
N PHE A 12 11.07 24.23 -5.94
CA PHE A 12 10.68 23.31 -4.87
C PHE A 12 9.99 24.11 -3.72
N ASP A 13 8.74 23.76 -3.43
CA ASP A 13 8.00 24.41 -2.34
C ASP A 13 8.41 23.80 -1.00
N TRP A 14 9.12 24.58 -0.19
CA TRP A 14 9.60 24.19 1.13
C TRP A 14 8.51 24.20 2.21
N LYS A 15 7.36 24.81 1.95
CA LYS A 15 6.29 24.95 2.94
C LYS A 15 5.79 23.62 3.51
N PRO A 16 5.54 22.56 2.69
CA PRO A 16 5.13 21.26 3.23
C PRO A 16 6.21 20.62 4.11
N VAL A 17 7.48 20.75 3.71
CA VAL A 17 8.61 20.20 4.47
C VAL A 17 8.77 20.96 5.81
N ALA A 18 8.69 22.28 5.77
CA ALA A 18 8.76 23.12 6.98
C ALA A 18 7.60 22.82 7.94
N LEU A 19 6.38 22.63 7.41
CA LEU A 19 5.22 22.25 8.21
C LEU A 19 5.42 20.89 8.88
N LEU A 20 5.90 19.89 8.13
CA LEU A 20 6.19 18.56 8.67
C LEU A 20 7.21 18.64 9.82
N LEU A 21 8.33 19.32 9.58
CA LEU A 21 9.36 19.50 10.61
C LEU A 21 8.86 20.25 11.84
N ALA A 22 8.05 21.30 11.63
CA ALA A 22 7.45 22.05 12.72
C ALA A 22 6.52 21.16 13.58
N VAL A 23 5.67 20.36 12.96
CA VAL A 23 4.78 19.42 13.66
C VAL A 23 5.59 18.37 14.43
N MET A 24 6.66 17.82 13.84
CA MET A 24 7.53 16.85 14.50
C MET A 24 8.21 17.45 15.74
N VAL A 25 8.73 18.67 15.65
CA VAL A 25 9.38 19.38 16.76
C VAL A 25 8.37 19.73 17.86
N LEU A 26 7.18 20.23 17.48
CA LEU A 26 6.13 20.57 18.44
C LEU A 26 5.53 19.35 19.15
N ALA A 27 5.61 18.17 18.54
CA ALA A 27 5.16 16.92 19.16
C ALA A 27 6.08 16.46 20.32
N VAL A 28 7.35 16.86 20.34
CA VAL A 28 8.31 16.44 21.39
C VAL A 28 7.80 16.78 22.81
N PRO A 29 7.45 18.04 23.13
CA PRO A 29 6.96 18.37 24.47
C PRO A 29 5.58 17.76 24.78
N ALA A 30 4.76 17.51 23.75
CA ALA A 30 3.44 16.92 23.94
C ALA A 30 3.51 15.42 24.30
N ILE A 31 4.51 14.70 23.79
CA ILE A 31 4.72 13.26 24.06
C ILE A 31 5.46 13.05 25.37
N GLY A 32 6.29 14.01 25.79
CA GLY A 32 7.00 14.00 27.10
C GLY A 32 8.10 12.95 27.24
N SER A 33 8.31 12.07 26.24
CA SER A 33 9.34 11.01 26.24
C SER A 33 10.02 10.97 24.87
N SER A 34 11.35 11.09 24.87
CA SER A 34 12.15 11.02 23.64
C SER A 34 12.07 9.64 22.97
N SER A 35 12.00 8.58 23.76
CA SER A 35 11.89 7.21 23.26
C SER A 35 10.53 6.97 22.55
N SER A 36 9.44 7.39 23.21
CA SER A 36 8.10 7.32 22.60
C SER A 36 8.00 8.18 21.34
N TRP A 37 8.59 9.36 21.33
CA TRP A 37 8.63 10.21 20.16
C TRP A 37 9.36 9.56 18.98
N LEU A 38 10.52 8.93 19.22
CA LEU A 38 11.27 8.19 18.20
C LEU A 38 10.45 7.01 17.65
N THR A 39 9.89 6.19 18.53
CA THR A 39 9.07 5.04 18.14
C THR A 39 7.87 5.46 17.29
N LEU A 40 7.13 6.49 17.73
CA LEU A 40 5.98 7.00 16.98
C LEU A 40 6.40 7.63 15.64
N THR A 41 7.54 8.30 15.59
CA THR A 41 8.07 8.88 14.35
C THR A 41 8.42 7.79 13.33
N PHE A 42 9.13 6.75 13.72
CA PHE A 42 9.44 5.62 12.83
C PHE A 42 8.20 4.85 12.39
N ALA A 43 7.27 4.61 13.31
CA ALA A 43 5.99 3.99 12.98
C ALA A 43 5.17 4.84 11.99
N GLY A 44 5.13 6.15 12.20
CA GLY A 44 4.47 7.10 11.30
C GLY A 44 5.12 7.16 9.91
N LEU A 45 6.46 7.15 9.84
CA LEU A 45 7.19 7.10 8.57
C LEU A 45 6.92 5.79 7.83
N ALA A 46 6.95 4.66 8.53
CA ALA A 46 6.64 3.36 7.92
C ALA A 46 5.22 3.32 7.35
N MET A 47 4.22 3.80 8.11
CA MET A 47 2.84 3.89 7.65
C MET A 47 2.71 4.86 6.47
N GLY A 48 3.39 6.01 6.54
CA GLY A 48 3.43 6.99 5.45
C GLY A 48 4.01 6.43 4.16
N LEU A 49 5.07 5.61 4.24
CA LEU A 49 5.65 4.93 3.09
C LEU A 49 4.68 3.92 2.47
N ILE A 50 3.96 3.16 3.29
CA ILE A 50 2.94 2.22 2.82
C ILE A 50 1.84 2.99 2.06
N ILE A 51 1.31 4.06 2.64
CA ILE A 51 0.29 4.90 2.00
C ILE A 51 0.83 5.51 0.71
N PHE A 52 2.08 5.97 0.70
CA PHE A 52 2.72 6.51 -0.50
C PHE A 52 2.81 5.48 -1.64
N VAL A 53 3.21 4.24 -1.36
CA VAL A 53 3.28 3.16 -2.36
C VAL A 53 1.88 2.87 -2.92
N ILE A 54 0.86 2.81 -2.06
CA ILE A 54 -0.53 2.60 -2.46
C ILE A 54 -1.01 3.73 -3.37
N ALA A 55 -0.81 4.98 -2.95
CA ALA A 55 -1.22 6.16 -3.71
C ALA A 55 -0.47 6.30 -5.03
N SER A 56 0.84 5.98 -5.06
CA SER A 56 1.64 6.03 -6.28
C SER A 56 1.15 5.04 -7.34
N GLY A 57 0.73 3.83 -6.93
CA GLY A 57 0.11 2.86 -7.84
C GLY A 57 -1.16 3.39 -8.50
N LEU A 58 -2.05 4.00 -7.71
CA LEU A 58 -3.27 4.63 -8.24
C LEU A 58 -2.95 5.80 -9.19
N THR A 59 -1.97 6.62 -8.83
CA THR A 59 -1.52 7.75 -9.65
C THR A 59 -0.96 7.28 -11.00
N LEU A 60 -0.20 6.18 -11.01
CA LEU A 60 0.32 5.58 -12.24
C LEU A 60 -0.80 5.07 -13.14
N ILE A 61 -1.78 4.36 -12.58
CA ILE A 61 -2.93 3.84 -13.35
C ILE A 61 -3.70 5.01 -13.97
N PHE A 62 -4.03 6.03 -13.19
CA PHE A 62 -4.74 7.19 -13.68
C PHE A 62 -3.90 8.00 -14.70
N GLY A 63 -2.63 8.25 -14.38
CA GLY A 63 -1.75 9.05 -15.23
C GLY A 63 -1.39 8.42 -16.58
N LEU A 64 -1.29 7.08 -16.65
CA LEU A 64 -0.92 6.37 -17.88
C LEU A 64 -2.11 5.87 -18.69
N MET A 65 -3.20 5.51 -18.03
CA MET A 65 -4.35 4.85 -18.65
C MET A 65 -5.61 5.71 -18.65
N ASP A 66 -5.60 6.84 -17.96
CA ASP A 66 -6.79 7.71 -17.75
C ASP A 66 -7.99 6.92 -17.20
N VAL A 67 -7.70 5.97 -16.29
CA VAL A 67 -8.68 5.07 -15.67
C VAL A 67 -8.80 5.36 -14.19
N LEU A 68 -10.00 5.72 -13.76
CA LEU A 68 -10.37 5.85 -12.36
C LEU A 68 -10.76 4.48 -11.79
N ASN A 69 -9.80 3.78 -11.16
CA ASN A 69 -10.03 2.47 -10.58
C ASN A 69 -10.17 2.54 -9.05
N PHE A 70 -11.41 2.65 -8.57
CA PHE A 70 -11.70 2.63 -7.14
C PHE A 70 -11.48 1.26 -6.50
N GLY A 71 -11.45 0.19 -7.29
CA GLY A 71 -11.12 -1.17 -6.82
C GLY A 71 -9.63 -1.39 -6.50
N HIS A 72 -8.77 -0.39 -6.69
CA HIS A 72 -7.32 -0.54 -6.50
C HIS A 72 -6.95 -1.11 -5.11
N GLY A 73 -7.60 -0.62 -4.04
CA GLY A 73 -7.37 -1.09 -2.68
C GLY A 73 -7.67 -2.58 -2.46
N VAL A 74 -8.65 -3.12 -3.17
CA VAL A 74 -9.03 -4.54 -3.08
C VAL A 74 -7.91 -5.45 -3.59
N PHE A 75 -7.19 -5.07 -4.65
CA PHE A 75 -6.06 -5.86 -5.15
C PHE A 75 -4.89 -5.85 -4.19
N ILE A 76 -4.68 -4.75 -3.47
CA ILE A 76 -3.67 -4.67 -2.40
C ILE A 76 -4.07 -5.57 -1.24
N ALA A 77 -5.32 -5.51 -0.79
CA ALA A 77 -5.85 -6.38 0.24
C ALA A 77 -5.77 -7.86 -0.17
N LEU A 78 -6.17 -8.20 -1.39
CA LEU A 78 -6.06 -9.56 -1.92
C LEU A 78 -4.61 -10.05 -1.87
N GLY A 79 -3.65 -9.24 -2.33
CA GLY A 79 -2.23 -9.57 -2.26
C GLY A 79 -1.75 -9.83 -0.83
N ALA A 80 -2.18 -9.01 0.13
CA ALA A 80 -1.84 -9.17 1.54
C ALA A 80 -2.41 -10.47 2.12
N PHE A 81 -3.68 -10.79 1.86
CA PHE A 81 -4.32 -12.03 2.34
C PHE A 81 -3.68 -13.28 1.72
N VAL A 82 -3.37 -13.25 0.42
CA VAL A 82 -2.65 -14.33 -0.26
C VAL A 82 -1.26 -14.52 0.34
N ALA A 83 -0.50 -13.44 0.53
CA ALA A 83 0.83 -13.51 1.16
C ALA A 83 0.76 -14.12 2.56
N THR A 84 -0.20 -13.68 3.38
CA THR A 84 -0.42 -14.22 4.74
C THR A 84 -0.75 -15.71 4.71
N SER A 85 -1.59 -16.15 3.76
CA SER A 85 -1.94 -17.56 3.59
C SER A 85 -0.73 -18.42 3.21
N VAL A 86 0.09 -17.95 2.26
CA VAL A 86 1.32 -18.65 1.83
C VAL A 86 2.31 -18.74 2.98
N MET A 87 2.50 -17.65 3.74
CA MET A 87 3.38 -17.66 4.91
C MET A 87 2.88 -18.58 6.02
N GLY A 88 1.56 -18.61 6.26
CA GLY A 88 0.95 -19.55 7.21
C GLY A 88 1.19 -21.00 6.81
N TYR A 89 1.03 -21.33 5.53
CA TYR A 89 1.31 -22.65 5.00
C TYR A 89 2.80 -23.01 5.13
N ALA A 90 3.70 -22.10 4.76
CA ALA A 90 5.13 -22.29 4.87
C ALA A 90 5.57 -22.53 6.32
N ALA A 91 5.04 -21.77 7.27
CA ALA A 91 5.30 -21.93 8.69
C ALA A 91 4.83 -23.32 9.20
N GLY A 92 3.64 -23.76 8.79
CA GLY A 92 3.11 -25.09 9.12
C GLY A 92 3.92 -26.25 8.51
N ALA A 93 4.56 -26.03 7.37
CA ALA A 93 5.45 -26.98 6.72
C ALA A 93 6.89 -26.95 7.23
N GLY A 94 7.20 -26.13 8.26
CA GLY A 94 8.56 -25.94 8.78
C GLY A 94 9.46 -25.13 7.84
N TRP A 95 8.90 -24.45 6.88
CA TRP A 95 9.63 -23.62 5.92
C TRP A 95 9.71 -22.19 6.47
N GLY A 96 10.80 -21.89 7.12
CA GLY A 96 11.05 -20.61 7.75
C GLY A 96 12.04 -19.73 6.97
N GLY A 97 12.24 -18.51 7.47
CA GLY A 97 13.25 -17.59 6.98
C GLY A 97 12.81 -16.72 5.80
N LEU A 98 13.77 -16.01 5.21
CA LEU A 98 13.52 -15.05 4.12
C LEU A 98 12.95 -15.71 2.86
N GLY A 99 13.25 -16.99 2.62
CA GLY A 99 12.74 -17.73 1.47
C GLY A 99 11.20 -17.82 1.43
N SER A 100 10.57 -18.03 2.59
CA SER A 100 9.10 -18.05 2.69
C SER A 100 8.48 -16.68 2.40
N VAL A 101 9.15 -15.60 2.79
CA VAL A 101 8.70 -14.22 2.50
C VAL A 101 8.75 -13.94 0.98
N PHE A 102 9.87 -14.29 0.33
CA PHE A 102 9.98 -14.11 -1.13
C PHE A 102 8.98 -14.97 -1.89
N ALA A 103 8.75 -16.21 -1.47
CA ALA A 103 7.73 -17.07 -2.06
C ALA A 103 6.32 -16.46 -1.89
N ALA A 104 5.99 -15.98 -0.69
CA ALA A 104 4.71 -15.33 -0.43
C ALA A 104 4.52 -14.07 -1.28
N MET A 105 5.55 -13.24 -1.41
CA MET A 105 5.52 -12.04 -2.26
C MET A 105 5.29 -12.42 -3.73
N LEU A 106 6.01 -13.43 -4.24
CA LEU A 106 5.88 -13.88 -5.62
C LEU A 106 4.47 -14.40 -5.91
N VAL A 107 3.95 -15.29 -5.04
CA VAL A 107 2.60 -15.85 -5.21
C VAL A 107 1.54 -14.76 -5.10
N ALA A 108 1.65 -13.86 -4.13
CA ALA A 108 0.73 -12.73 -3.98
C ALA A 108 0.73 -11.83 -5.23
N MET A 109 1.90 -11.53 -5.78
CA MET A 109 2.04 -10.74 -7.00
C MET A 109 1.42 -11.42 -8.21
N LEU A 110 1.62 -12.74 -8.36
CA LEU A 110 1.04 -13.51 -9.47
C LEU A 110 -0.49 -13.58 -9.35
N VAL A 111 -1.02 -13.86 -8.16
CA VAL A 111 -2.47 -13.95 -7.93
C VAL A 111 -3.14 -12.60 -8.09
N ALA A 112 -2.65 -11.56 -7.41
CA ALA A 112 -3.20 -10.21 -7.53
C ALA A 112 -3.07 -9.67 -8.96
N GLY A 113 -1.97 -9.96 -9.65
CA GLY A 113 -1.75 -9.62 -11.05
C GLY A 113 -2.73 -10.32 -11.99
N ALA A 114 -2.94 -11.62 -11.81
CA ALA A 114 -3.88 -12.40 -12.64
C ALA A 114 -5.34 -11.91 -12.44
N VAL A 115 -5.75 -11.70 -11.18
CA VAL A 115 -7.09 -11.19 -10.87
C VAL A 115 -7.26 -9.76 -11.38
N GLY A 116 -6.24 -8.90 -11.20
CA GLY A 116 -6.22 -7.53 -11.71
C GLY A 116 -6.30 -7.48 -13.23
N TRP A 117 -5.56 -8.34 -13.93
CA TRP A 117 -5.63 -8.47 -15.38
C TRP A 117 -7.02 -8.91 -15.85
N ALA A 118 -7.62 -9.92 -15.18
CA ALA A 118 -8.96 -10.38 -15.50
C ALA A 118 -10.01 -9.28 -15.26
N PHE A 119 -9.90 -8.56 -14.15
CA PHE A 119 -10.77 -7.43 -13.81
C PHE A 119 -10.66 -6.31 -14.85
N GLU A 120 -9.44 -5.93 -15.24
CA GLU A 120 -9.22 -4.96 -16.31
C GLU A 120 -9.86 -5.43 -17.61
N ARG A 121 -9.57 -6.66 -18.03
CA ARG A 121 -10.00 -7.19 -19.32
C ARG A 121 -11.52 -7.30 -19.45
N VAL A 122 -12.18 -7.74 -18.40
CA VAL A 122 -13.62 -8.06 -18.40
C VAL A 122 -14.47 -6.87 -17.97
N ILE A 123 -13.99 -6.09 -17.00
CA ILE A 123 -14.81 -5.09 -16.32
C ILE A 123 -14.44 -3.67 -16.74
N VAL A 124 -13.16 -3.32 -16.70
CA VAL A 124 -12.72 -1.93 -16.92
C VAL A 124 -12.62 -1.59 -18.41
N ARG A 125 -12.05 -2.49 -19.19
CA ARG A 125 -11.81 -2.25 -20.63
C ARG A 125 -13.05 -1.87 -21.45
N PRO A 126 -14.22 -2.50 -21.24
CA PRO A 126 -15.45 -2.14 -21.96
C PRO A 126 -15.95 -0.72 -21.73
N VAL A 127 -15.47 -0.06 -20.68
CA VAL A 127 -15.88 1.29 -20.27
C VAL A 127 -14.76 2.34 -20.38
N TYR A 128 -13.70 2.03 -21.12
CA TYR A 128 -12.62 3.00 -21.37
C TYR A 128 -13.18 4.28 -22.02
N GLY A 129 -12.68 5.45 -21.56
CA GLY A 129 -13.13 6.75 -22.00
C GLY A 129 -14.51 7.19 -21.44
N LEU A 130 -15.17 6.36 -20.63
CA LEU A 130 -16.47 6.66 -20.02
C LEU A 130 -16.31 6.82 -18.51
N HIS A 131 -15.71 7.92 -18.05
CA HIS A 131 -15.30 8.13 -16.66
C HIS A 131 -16.39 7.82 -15.61
N LEU A 132 -17.62 8.28 -15.81
CA LEU A 132 -18.72 7.97 -14.88
C LEU A 132 -19.01 6.46 -14.79
N LYS A 133 -18.98 5.77 -15.93
CA LYS A 133 -19.20 4.31 -15.93
C LYS A 133 -18.03 3.58 -15.30
N GLN A 134 -16.80 4.07 -15.50
CA GLN A 134 -15.61 3.51 -14.85
C GLN A 134 -15.72 3.62 -13.32
N ILE A 135 -16.10 4.79 -12.79
CA ILE A 135 -16.30 5.00 -11.37
C ILE A 135 -17.34 4.00 -10.83
N LEU A 136 -18.52 3.95 -11.44
CA LEU A 136 -19.59 3.08 -10.97
C LEU A 136 -19.23 1.60 -10.99
N ILE A 137 -18.61 1.12 -12.07
CA ILE A 137 -18.28 -0.29 -12.23
C ILE A 137 -17.10 -0.71 -11.34
N THR A 138 -16.11 0.17 -11.15
CA THR A 138 -14.98 -0.12 -10.27
C THR A 138 -15.36 -0.02 -8.79
N MET A 139 -16.29 0.86 -8.41
CA MET A 139 -16.88 0.87 -7.07
C MET A 139 -17.70 -0.41 -6.80
N GLY A 140 -18.52 -0.84 -7.78
CA GLY A 140 -19.21 -2.12 -7.68
C GLY A 140 -18.25 -3.30 -7.53
N GLY A 141 -17.19 -3.31 -8.34
CA GLY A 141 -16.11 -4.30 -8.25
C GLY A 141 -15.37 -4.28 -6.90
N MET A 142 -15.18 -3.09 -6.32
CA MET A 142 -14.61 -2.94 -4.98
C MET A 142 -15.49 -3.64 -3.93
N ILE A 143 -16.78 -3.33 -3.91
CA ILE A 143 -17.71 -3.92 -2.93
C ILE A 143 -17.75 -5.44 -3.07
N VAL A 144 -17.88 -5.96 -4.29
CA VAL A 144 -17.87 -7.41 -4.54
C VAL A 144 -16.54 -8.03 -4.11
N GLY A 145 -15.41 -7.40 -4.42
CA GLY A 145 -14.10 -7.90 -4.07
C GLY A 145 -13.86 -7.92 -2.54
N GLU A 146 -14.30 -6.89 -1.83
CA GLU A 146 -14.23 -6.86 -0.36
C GLU A 146 -15.06 -7.97 0.27
N GLU A 147 -16.28 -8.20 -0.21
CA GLU A 147 -17.12 -9.29 0.28
C GLU A 147 -16.55 -10.67 -0.05
N LEU A 148 -15.95 -10.85 -1.24
CA LEU A 148 -15.26 -12.10 -1.59
C LEU A 148 -14.07 -12.37 -0.66
N ILE A 149 -13.27 -11.36 -0.33
CA ILE A 149 -12.18 -11.48 0.64
C ILE A 149 -12.72 -11.93 2.00
N LYS A 150 -13.81 -11.30 2.49
CA LYS A 150 -14.44 -11.68 3.76
C LYS A 150 -14.99 -13.10 3.74
N VAL A 151 -15.55 -13.54 2.62
CA VAL A 151 -16.07 -14.93 2.47
C VAL A 151 -14.93 -15.94 2.52
N ILE A 152 -13.78 -15.64 1.90
CA ILE A 152 -12.65 -16.59 1.80
C ILE A 152 -11.85 -16.64 3.11
N TRP A 153 -11.52 -15.47 3.69
CA TRP A 153 -10.62 -15.34 4.84
C TRP A 153 -11.33 -14.96 6.14
N GLY A 154 -12.60 -14.61 6.08
CA GLY A 154 -13.37 -14.10 7.21
C GLY A 154 -13.23 -12.59 7.41
N PRO A 155 -14.06 -11.98 8.27
CA PRO A 155 -14.07 -10.54 8.53
C PRO A 155 -13.01 -10.10 9.55
N GLN A 156 -12.26 -11.04 10.15
CA GLN A 156 -11.28 -10.75 11.20
C GLN A 156 -9.92 -10.42 10.62
N GLN A 157 -9.14 -9.62 11.35
CA GLN A 157 -7.75 -9.38 11.02
C GLN A 157 -6.93 -10.66 11.20
N ILE A 158 -6.16 -11.03 10.20
CA ILE A 158 -5.25 -12.17 10.25
C ILE A 158 -3.83 -11.65 10.53
N ALA A 159 -3.22 -12.14 11.61
CA ALA A 159 -1.86 -11.80 11.92
C ALA A 159 -0.90 -12.43 10.90
N LEU A 160 0.03 -11.63 10.35
CA LEU A 160 1.07 -12.14 9.47
C LEU A 160 2.08 -12.98 10.26
N PRO A 161 2.28 -14.28 9.95
CA PRO A 161 3.26 -15.12 10.64
C PRO A 161 4.67 -14.78 10.15
N LEU A 162 5.26 -13.74 10.74
CA LEU A 162 6.62 -13.32 10.39
C LEU A 162 7.65 -14.37 10.85
N PRO A 163 8.65 -14.70 10.01
CA PRO A 163 9.79 -15.52 10.39
C PRO A 163 10.60 -14.87 11.53
N ASP A 164 11.24 -15.68 12.36
CA ASP A 164 12.05 -15.17 13.48
C ASP A 164 13.21 -14.27 13.03
N THR A 165 13.70 -14.47 11.81
CA THR A 165 14.74 -13.63 11.18
C THR A 165 14.28 -12.18 10.93
N LEU A 166 12.96 -11.93 10.88
CA LEU A 166 12.37 -10.60 10.72
C LEU A 166 11.71 -10.11 12.02
N ARG A 167 11.71 -10.92 13.07
CA ARG A 167 11.27 -10.54 14.40
C ARG A 167 12.46 -9.94 15.14
N GLY A 168 12.58 -8.65 15.12
CA GLY A 168 13.62 -7.93 15.84
C GLY A 168 13.18 -6.52 16.15
N SER A 169 13.63 -5.98 17.26
CA SER A 169 13.50 -4.56 17.58
C SER A 169 14.89 -3.98 17.74
N PHE A 170 15.08 -2.79 17.20
CA PHE A 170 16.25 -1.98 17.51
C PHE A 170 15.93 -1.18 18.76
N VAL A 171 16.62 -1.49 19.86
CA VAL A 171 16.46 -0.75 21.12
C VAL A 171 17.47 0.40 21.11
N ILE A 172 16.97 1.63 21.15
CA ILE A 172 17.78 2.85 21.26
C ILE A 172 17.42 3.52 22.59
N GLY A 173 18.23 3.31 23.61
CA GLY A 173 17.88 3.69 24.98
C GLY A 173 16.66 2.91 25.46
N ASP A 174 15.60 3.60 25.88
CA ASP A 174 14.33 2.98 26.30
C ASP A 174 13.30 2.85 25.16
N ALA A 175 13.68 3.17 23.91
CA ALA A 175 12.82 3.05 22.73
C ALA A 175 12.98 1.66 22.09
N SER A 176 11.86 0.99 21.79
CA SER A 176 11.81 -0.32 21.13
C SER A 176 10.78 -0.35 20.02
#